data_a1f84c97ed562bd5ee88d7442ea255b2
#
_entry.id   a1f84c97ed562bd5ee88d7442ea255b2
#
_cell.length_a   1.000
_cell.length_b   1.000
_cell.length_c   1.000
_cell.angle_alpha   90.00
_cell.angle_beta   90.00
_cell.angle_gamma   90.00
#
_symmetry.space_group_name_H-M   'P 1'
#
loop_
_entity.id
_entity.type
_entity.pdbx_description
1 polymer ?
#
loop_
_entity_poly.entity_id
_entity_poly.type
_entity_poly.pdbx_seq_one_letter_code
_entity_poly.pdbx_strand_id
1 'polypeptide(L)'
;KLDERCTEALDLIEYWRDVFNGKAVSRSMKGPLLDWFTVKPKNIFFNTTPLSYAEMLKSAREVQGKPWVLTSATLAANGDFKHFIDQVGLEDAETKSWESPFDFKAQGMLYITEDLPTPSASNFSDEVAKRIWPFIKKNKGRAFVLCTTLRAMEVISEALRYFAETEGVSMNILVQNEQSKQELLRRFRSEENSVLVGSMSFWEGV
;
A
#
# COMPACT_ATOMS: atom_id res chain seq x y z
N LYS A 1 -7.23 7.89 -36.45
CA LYS A 1 -6.93 8.21 -35.01
C LYS A 1 -8.05 8.99 -34.30
N LEU A 2 -8.62 10.06 -34.90
CA LEU A 2 -9.73 10.80 -34.24
C LEU A 2 -11.03 9.98 -34.31
N ASP A 3 -11.31 9.38 -35.42
CA ASP A 3 -12.48 8.53 -35.68
C ASP A 3 -12.48 7.26 -34.77
N GLU A 4 -11.34 6.61 -34.63
CA GLU A 4 -11.18 5.46 -33.74
C GLU A 4 -11.48 5.83 -32.28
N ARG A 5 -10.97 6.96 -31.80
CA ARG A 5 -11.23 7.44 -30.44
C ARG A 5 -12.68 7.84 -30.21
N CYS A 6 -13.34 8.38 -31.22
CA CYS A 6 -14.78 8.69 -31.14
C CYS A 6 -15.62 7.40 -31.10
N THR A 7 -15.28 6.42 -31.89
CA THR A 7 -15.96 5.09 -31.87
C THR A 7 -15.79 4.41 -30.52
N GLU A 8 -14.55 4.34 -30.00
CA GLU A 8 -14.29 3.77 -28.67
C GLU A 8 -15.04 4.49 -27.55
N ALA A 9 -15.17 5.83 -27.64
CA ALA A 9 -15.93 6.59 -26.66
C ALA A 9 -17.43 6.31 -26.72
N LEU A 10 -17.98 6.16 -27.93
CA LEU A 10 -19.38 5.80 -28.13
C LEU A 10 -19.68 4.39 -27.61
N ASP A 11 -18.85 3.42 -27.94
CA ASP A 11 -18.96 2.05 -27.44
C ASP A 11 -18.93 1.98 -25.91
N LEU A 12 -18.09 2.82 -25.30
CA LEU A 12 -18.01 2.91 -23.83
C LEU A 12 -19.28 3.51 -23.23
N ILE A 13 -19.85 4.54 -23.84
CA ILE A 13 -21.11 5.16 -23.39
C ILE A 13 -22.27 4.16 -23.53
N GLU A 14 -22.34 3.43 -24.63
CA GLU A 14 -23.36 2.40 -24.85
C GLU A 14 -23.25 1.26 -23.84
N TYR A 15 -22.04 0.80 -23.60
CA TYR A 15 -21.75 -0.20 -22.57
C TYR A 15 -22.29 0.22 -21.20
N TRP A 16 -21.92 1.42 -20.72
CA TRP A 16 -22.38 1.90 -19.39
C TRP A 16 -23.88 2.14 -19.34
N ARG A 17 -24.50 2.60 -20.44
CA ARG A 17 -25.96 2.71 -20.56
C ARG A 17 -26.63 1.35 -20.34
N ASP A 18 -26.08 0.30 -20.93
CA ASP A 18 -26.65 -1.04 -20.82
C ASP A 18 -26.43 -1.67 -19.44
N VAL A 19 -25.27 -1.42 -18.81
CA VAL A 19 -25.01 -1.78 -17.41
C VAL A 19 -26.02 -1.12 -16.47
N PHE A 20 -26.29 0.19 -16.62
CA PHE A 20 -27.29 0.90 -15.81
C PHE A 20 -28.72 0.38 -16.03
N ASN A 21 -29.02 -0.10 -17.21
CA ASN A 21 -30.31 -0.68 -17.53
C ASN A 21 -30.44 -2.16 -17.09
N GLY A 22 -29.44 -2.70 -16.38
CA GLY A 22 -29.45 -4.08 -15.88
C GLY A 22 -29.32 -5.14 -16.97
N LYS A 23 -28.87 -4.77 -18.16
CA LYS A 23 -28.61 -5.73 -19.23
C LYS A 23 -27.30 -6.48 -18.98
N ALA A 24 -27.30 -7.78 -19.24
CA ALA A 24 -26.04 -8.54 -19.26
C ALA A 24 -25.22 -8.09 -20.45
N VAL A 25 -24.11 -7.39 -20.20
CA VAL A 25 -23.21 -6.88 -21.24
C VAL A 25 -21.94 -7.73 -21.25
N SER A 26 -21.63 -8.32 -22.42
CA SER A 26 -20.36 -9.02 -22.64
C SER A 26 -19.36 -8.05 -23.27
N ARG A 27 -18.26 -7.77 -22.57
CA ARG A 27 -17.10 -7.11 -23.17
C ARG A 27 -16.13 -8.12 -23.73
N SER A 28 -15.40 -7.72 -24.78
CA SER A 28 -14.35 -8.51 -25.43
C SER A 28 -13.15 -8.89 -24.53
N MET A 29 -13.14 -8.42 -23.28
CA MET A 29 -12.09 -8.81 -22.33
C MET A 29 -12.37 -10.19 -21.75
N LYS A 30 -11.38 -11.07 -21.82
CA LYS A 30 -11.45 -12.41 -21.24
C LYS A 30 -11.37 -12.33 -19.71
N GLY A 31 -12.35 -12.89 -19.02
CA GLY A 31 -12.39 -12.98 -17.56
C GLY A 31 -13.43 -12.09 -16.88
N PRO A 32 -13.65 -12.30 -15.56
CA PRO A 32 -14.62 -11.52 -14.80
C PRO A 32 -14.15 -10.08 -14.60
N LEU A 33 -15.08 -9.14 -14.81
CA LEU A 33 -14.85 -7.71 -14.67
C LEU A 33 -15.68 -7.17 -13.51
N LEU A 34 -15.14 -6.18 -12.82
CA LEU A 34 -15.87 -5.37 -11.84
C LEU A 34 -16.06 -3.97 -12.40
N ASP A 35 -17.32 -3.58 -12.60
CA ASP A 35 -17.69 -2.23 -12.99
C ASP A 35 -18.04 -1.41 -11.74
N TRP A 36 -17.45 -0.23 -11.65
CA TRP A 36 -17.69 0.67 -10.51
C TRP A 36 -17.53 2.13 -10.94
N PHE A 37 -18.08 3.05 -10.16
CA PHE A 37 -17.96 4.47 -10.44
C PHE A 37 -17.54 5.26 -9.20
N THR A 38 -16.83 6.35 -9.45
CA THR A 38 -16.41 7.30 -8.42
C THR A 38 -17.13 8.63 -8.66
N VAL A 39 -17.87 9.10 -7.68
CA VAL A 39 -18.50 10.43 -7.71
C VAL A 39 -17.58 11.43 -7.01
N LYS A 40 -17.20 12.49 -7.72
CA LYS A 40 -16.53 13.66 -7.16
C LYS A 40 -17.43 14.89 -7.32
N PRO A 41 -17.20 16.00 -6.60
CA PRO A 41 -18.10 17.18 -6.65
C PRO A 41 -18.39 17.74 -8.05
N LYS A 42 -17.50 17.52 -9.01
CA LYS A 42 -17.63 18.04 -10.37
C LYS A 42 -17.58 16.98 -11.47
N ASN A 43 -17.29 15.72 -11.14
CA ASN A 43 -17.05 14.68 -12.13
C ASN A 43 -17.54 13.30 -11.64
N ILE A 44 -17.94 12.47 -12.59
CA ILE A 44 -18.21 11.04 -12.37
C ILE A 44 -17.21 10.28 -13.24
N PHE A 45 -16.52 9.30 -12.63
CA PHE A 45 -15.61 8.40 -13.32
C PHE A 45 -16.21 7.00 -13.36
N PHE A 46 -16.32 6.44 -14.53
CA PHE A 46 -16.74 5.05 -14.74
C PHE A 46 -15.47 4.20 -14.92
N ASN A 47 -15.38 3.14 -14.16
CA ASN A 47 -14.21 2.29 -14.12
C ASN A 47 -14.62 0.84 -14.35
N THR A 48 -13.79 0.12 -15.10
CA THR A 48 -13.90 -1.33 -15.27
C THR A 48 -12.57 -1.95 -14.87
N THR A 49 -12.59 -2.84 -13.90
CA THR A 49 -11.39 -3.49 -13.36
C THR A 49 -11.47 -4.98 -13.60
N PRO A 50 -10.47 -5.59 -14.28
CA PRO A 50 -10.38 -7.04 -14.35
C PRO A 50 -10.15 -7.62 -12.96
N LEU A 51 -10.86 -8.70 -12.62
CA LEU A 51 -10.63 -9.44 -11.37
C LEU A 51 -9.44 -10.42 -11.47
N SER A 52 -8.96 -10.69 -12.69
CA SER A 52 -7.73 -11.44 -12.94
C SER A 52 -6.95 -10.78 -14.06
N TYR A 53 -5.66 -10.66 -13.89
CA TYR A 53 -4.74 -10.13 -14.90
C TYR A 53 -4.03 -11.22 -15.71
N ALA A 54 -4.26 -12.50 -15.39
CA ALA A 54 -3.56 -13.64 -15.98
C ALA A 54 -3.58 -13.64 -17.51
N GLU A 55 -4.77 -13.58 -18.12
CA GLU A 55 -4.91 -13.59 -19.58
C GLU A 55 -4.28 -12.37 -20.26
N MET A 56 -4.40 -11.20 -19.64
CA MET A 56 -3.81 -9.97 -20.17
C MET A 56 -2.28 -10.01 -20.13
N LEU A 57 -1.71 -10.48 -19.02
CA LEU A 57 -0.26 -10.60 -18.87
C LEU A 57 0.31 -11.71 -19.77
N LYS A 58 -0.40 -12.82 -19.91
CA LYS A 58 -0.05 -13.90 -20.85
C LYS A 58 0.01 -13.40 -22.28
N SER A 59 -1.02 -12.69 -22.73
CA SER A 59 -1.04 -12.09 -24.06
C SER A 59 0.08 -11.07 -24.27
N ALA A 60 0.37 -10.23 -23.27
CA ALA A 60 1.46 -9.26 -23.34
C ALA A 60 2.83 -9.94 -23.44
N ARG A 61 3.05 -11.04 -22.71
CA ARG A 61 4.27 -11.85 -22.75
C ARG A 61 4.47 -12.49 -24.15
N GLU A 62 3.39 -13.06 -24.70
CA GLU A 62 3.41 -13.68 -26.03
C GLU A 62 3.77 -12.67 -27.12
N VAL A 63 3.17 -11.46 -27.07
CA VAL A 63 3.45 -10.38 -28.02
C VAL A 63 4.89 -9.89 -27.91
N GLN A 64 5.42 -9.80 -26.70
CA GLN A 64 6.80 -9.34 -26.48
C GLN A 64 7.85 -10.38 -26.89
N GLY A 65 7.53 -11.68 -26.78
CA GLY A 65 8.44 -12.77 -27.14
C GLY A 65 9.76 -12.78 -26.35
N LYS A 66 9.78 -12.18 -25.16
CA LYS A 66 10.98 -12.06 -24.30
C LYS A 66 10.75 -12.76 -22.97
N PRO A 67 11.81 -13.34 -22.37
CA PRO A 67 11.71 -13.89 -21.02
C PRO A 67 11.46 -12.78 -20.01
N TRP A 68 10.60 -13.06 -19.02
CA TRP A 68 10.34 -12.18 -17.88
C TRP A 68 11.00 -12.73 -16.64
N VAL A 69 11.60 -11.85 -15.85
CA VAL A 69 12.12 -12.14 -14.52
C VAL A 69 11.36 -11.25 -13.53
N LEU A 70 10.62 -11.86 -12.64
CA LEU A 70 9.83 -11.16 -11.61
C LEU A 70 10.49 -11.40 -10.25
N THR A 71 10.78 -10.32 -9.54
CA THR A 71 11.43 -10.39 -8.23
C THR A 71 10.70 -9.51 -7.22
N SER A 72 10.45 -10.03 -6.03
CA SER A 72 9.91 -9.27 -4.89
C SER A 72 10.16 -10.05 -3.60
N ALA A 73 10.10 -9.37 -2.48
CA ALA A 73 10.13 -10.00 -1.17
C ALA A 73 8.81 -10.73 -0.82
N THR A 74 7.72 -10.49 -1.57
CA THR A 74 6.36 -10.91 -1.23
C THR A 74 5.68 -11.76 -2.33
N LEU A 75 6.45 -12.37 -3.24
CA LEU A 75 5.88 -13.26 -4.27
C LEU A 75 5.40 -14.61 -3.71
N ALA A 76 6.02 -15.06 -2.64
CA ALA A 76 5.66 -16.32 -1.98
C ALA A 76 5.01 -16.05 -0.62
N ALA A 77 3.98 -16.83 -0.30
CA ALA A 77 3.40 -16.92 1.04
C ALA A 77 3.78 -18.27 1.64
N ASN A 78 4.50 -18.27 2.76
CA ASN A 78 5.02 -19.49 3.38
C ASN A 78 5.83 -20.40 2.43
N GLY A 79 6.58 -19.80 1.50
CA GLY A 79 7.35 -20.54 0.50
C GLY A 79 6.56 -21.01 -0.71
N ASP A 80 5.25 -20.79 -0.77
CA ASP A 80 4.39 -21.15 -1.88
C ASP A 80 4.13 -19.96 -2.80
N PHE A 81 4.44 -20.12 -4.08
CA PHE A 81 4.23 -19.12 -5.14
C PHE A 81 2.89 -19.26 -5.85
N LYS A 82 2.10 -20.29 -5.53
CA LYS A 82 0.89 -20.65 -6.26
C LYS A 82 -0.06 -19.46 -6.42
N HIS A 83 -0.33 -18.72 -5.35
CA HIS A 83 -1.24 -17.58 -5.41
C HIS A 83 -0.77 -16.52 -6.41
N PHE A 84 0.52 -16.19 -6.41
CA PHE A 84 1.08 -15.23 -7.36
C PHE A 84 1.04 -15.75 -8.80
N ILE A 85 1.44 -17.00 -9.02
CA ILE A 85 1.41 -17.68 -10.33
C ILE A 85 0.00 -17.64 -10.93
N ASP A 86 -1.01 -18.04 -10.15
CA ASP A 86 -2.41 -18.05 -10.57
C ASP A 86 -2.93 -16.64 -10.92
N GLN A 87 -2.50 -15.61 -10.17
CA GLN A 87 -2.92 -14.23 -10.42
C GLN A 87 -2.33 -13.63 -11.70
N VAL A 88 -1.11 -14.03 -12.06
CA VAL A 88 -0.39 -13.45 -13.21
C VAL A 88 -0.31 -14.38 -14.42
N GLY A 89 -0.87 -15.60 -14.35
CA GLY A 89 -0.93 -16.57 -15.47
C GLY A 89 0.46 -17.07 -15.87
N LEU A 90 1.27 -17.49 -14.91
CA LEU A 90 2.64 -17.95 -15.11
C LEU A 90 2.81 -19.42 -14.69
N GLU A 91 1.92 -20.30 -15.11
CA GLU A 91 1.90 -21.71 -14.72
C GLU A 91 3.17 -22.47 -15.10
N ASP A 92 3.90 -21.98 -16.10
CA ASP A 92 5.15 -22.54 -16.64
C ASP A 92 6.42 -21.87 -16.05
N ALA A 93 6.27 -20.99 -15.05
CA ALA A 93 7.41 -20.26 -14.50
C ALA A 93 8.27 -21.11 -13.56
N GLU A 94 9.58 -20.99 -13.71
CA GLU A 94 10.52 -21.47 -12.70
C GLU A 94 10.50 -20.54 -11.50
N THR A 95 10.39 -21.10 -10.30
CA THR A 95 10.35 -20.33 -9.05
C THR A 95 11.56 -20.61 -8.19
N LYS A 96 12.07 -19.58 -7.54
CA LYS A 96 13.17 -19.70 -6.59
C LYS A 96 13.00 -18.72 -5.43
N SER A 97 13.22 -19.20 -4.23
CA SER A 97 13.26 -18.40 -3.02
C SER A 97 14.66 -18.46 -2.40
N TRP A 98 15.07 -17.36 -1.79
CA TRP A 98 16.29 -17.29 -1.00
C TRP A 98 15.92 -16.88 0.41
N GLU A 99 16.56 -17.49 1.37
CA GLU A 99 16.40 -17.11 2.77
C GLU A 99 17.00 -15.72 3.03
N SER A 100 16.51 -15.07 4.08
CA SER A 100 17.05 -13.81 4.53
C SER A 100 18.49 -14.00 5.06
N PRO A 101 19.43 -13.08 4.73
CA PRO A 101 20.74 -13.07 5.36
C PRO A 101 20.72 -12.64 6.83
N PHE A 102 19.59 -12.15 7.33
CA PHE A 102 19.41 -11.69 8.70
C PHE A 102 18.84 -12.79 9.59
N ASP A 103 19.45 -13.04 10.73
CA ASP A 103 18.88 -13.88 11.79
C ASP A 103 17.87 -13.07 12.62
N PHE A 104 16.64 -13.05 12.17
CA PHE A 104 15.57 -12.31 12.85
C PHE A 104 15.28 -12.81 14.26
N LYS A 105 15.57 -14.08 14.57
CA LYS A 105 15.36 -14.63 15.93
C LYS A 105 16.37 -14.04 16.92
N ALA A 106 17.60 -13.82 16.47
CA ALA A 106 18.65 -13.23 17.29
C ALA A 106 18.64 -11.70 17.27
N GLN A 107 18.24 -11.09 16.15
CA GLN A 107 18.37 -9.65 15.91
C GLN A 107 17.06 -8.87 16.08
N GLY A 108 15.91 -9.54 16.07
CA GLY A 108 14.58 -8.92 16.14
C GLY A 108 13.83 -9.26 17.42
N MET A 109 12.99 -8.35 17.85
CA MET A 109 12.01 -8.57 18.92
C MET A 109 10.64 -8.09 18.46
N LEU A 110 9.65 -8.97 18.48
CA LEU A 110 8.26 -8.62 18.26
C LEU A 110 7.61 -8.34 19.62
N TYR A 111 7.13 -7.11 19.80
CA TYR A 111 6.35 -6.70 20.96
C TYR A 111 4.88 -6.53 20.57
N ILE A 112 4.00 -7.34 21.15
CA ILE A 112 2.56 -7.26 20.95
C ILE A 112 1.95 -6.81 22.27
N THR A 113 1.15 -5.73 22.24
CA THR A 113 0.47 -5.23 23.42
C THR A 113 -0.98 -5.72 23.45
N GLU A 114 -1.42 -6.19 24.61
CA GLU A 114 -2.79 -6.67 24.85
C GLU A 114 -3.67 -5.63 25.57
N ASP A 115 -3.04 -4.56 26.10
CA ASP A 115 -3.68 -3.58 26.98
C ASP A 115 -4.17 -2.31 26.27
N LEU A 116 -4.33 -2.35 24.95
CA LEU A 116 -4.85 -1.21 24.20
C LEU A 116 -6.38 -1.25 24.11
N PRO A 117 -7.05 -0.09 24.08
CA PRO A 117 -8.47 -0.02 23.72
C PRO A 117 -8.74 -0.65 22.37
N THR A 118 -9.99 -0.90 22.06
CA THR A 118 -10.36 -1.36 20.71
C THR A 118 -10.00 -0.30 19.66
N PRO A 119 -9.62 -0.69 18.44
CA PRO A 119 -9.24 0.27 17.39
C PRO A 119 -10.31 1.31 17.04
N SER A 120 -11.58 1.02 17.36
CA SER A 120 -12.73 1.94 17.19
C SER A 120 -12.91 2.96 18.30
N ALA A 121 -12.19 2.81 19.43
CA ALA A 121 -12.29 3.75 20.55
C ALA A 121 -11.67 5.11 20.16
N SER A 122 -12.30 6.20 20.64
CA SER A 122 -11.87 7.56 20.31
C SER A 122 -10.46 7.90 20.80
N ASN A 123 -10.02 7.28 21.89
CA ASN A 123 -8.70 7.47 22.50
C ASN A 123 -7.66 6.42 22.04
N PHE A 124 -7.99 5.53 21.09
CA PHE A 124 -7.07 4.47 20.68
C PHE A 124 -5.70 5.00 20.25
N SER A 125 -5.69 6.02 19.38
CA SER A 125 -4.44 6.59 18.84
C SER A 125 -3.58 7.26 19.93
N ASP A 126 -4.21 7.92 20.90
CA ASP A 126 -3.52 8.52 22.04
C ASP A 126 -2.87 7.46 22.94
N GLU A 127 -3.59 6.37 23.21
CA GLU A 127 -3.05 5.26 24.00
C GLU A 127 -1.92 4.52 23.26
N VAL A 128 -2.01 4.39 21.93
CA VAL A 128 -0.90 3.89 21.10
C VAL A 128 0.32 4.80 21.24
N ALA A 129 0.15 6.12 21.10
CA ALA A 129 1.25 7.07 21.22
C ALA A 129 1.94 6.98 22.60
N LYS A 130 1.17 6.92 23.68
CA LYS A 130 1.70 6.72 25.05
C LYS A 130 2.48 5.42 25.19
N ARG A 131 2.00 4.33 24.57
CA ARG A 131 2.61 3.01 24.66
C ARG A 131 3.92 2.93 23.91
N ILE A 132 4.03 3.56 22.74
CA ILE A 132 5.24 3.51 21.91
C ILE A 132 6.30 4.55 22.33
N TRP A 133 5.91 5.64 22.97
CA TRP A 133 6.81 6.73 23.34
C TRP A 133 8.05 6.30 24.16
N PRO A 134 7.95 5.45 25.20
CA PRO A 134 9.11 5.01 25.96
C PRO A 134 10.15 4.28 25.10
N PHE A 135 9.71 3.49 24.10
CA PHE A 135 10.58 2.78 23.18
C PHE A 135 11.27 3.75 22.23
N ILE A 136 10.52 4.69 21.65
CA ILE A 136 11.06 5.73 20.77
C ILE A 136 12.10 6.57 21.51
N LYS A 137 11.79 7.01 22.71
CA LYS A 137 12.69 7.80 23.56
C LYS A 137 13.97 7.02 23.88
N LYS A 138 13.84 5.77 24.33
CA LYS A 138 15.00 4.91 24.64
C LYS A 138 15.89 4.67 23.43
N ASN A 139 15.30 4.53 22.25
CA ASN A 139 16.01 4.33 20.98
C ASN A 139 16.55 5.63 20.38
N LYS A 140 16.31 6.77 21.01
CA LYS A 140 16.66 8.11 20.50
C LYS A 140 16.11 8.33 19.09
N GLY A 141 14.83 8.12 18.90
CA GLY A 141 14.18 8.09 17.60
C GLY A 141 14.50 6.81 16.83
N ARG A 142 14.97 6.95 15.58
CA ARG A 142 15.28 5.85 14.65
C ARG A 142 14.11 4.86 14.53
N ALA A 143 12.91 5.40 14.42
CA ALA A 143 11.68 4.63 14.43
C ALA A 143 10.77 5.02 13.27
N PHE A 144 10.15 4.00 12.66
CA PHE A 144 8.97 4.18 11.83
C PHE A 144 7.72 3.95 12.66
N VAL A 145 6.76 4.88 12.55
CA VAL A 145 5.41 4.73 13.11
C VAL A 145 4.45 4.63 11.94
N LEU A 146 4.02 3.42 11.63
CA LEU A 146 3.20 3.11 10.46
C LEU A 146 1.74 2.99 10.86
N CYS A 147 0.92 3.91 10.38
CA CYS A 147 -0.50 4.00 10.69
C CYS A 147 -1.35 3.47 9.54
N THR A 148 -2.52 2.91 9.85
CA THR A 148 -3.48 2.43 8.83
C THR A 148 -4.37 3.55 8.29
N THR A 149 -4.49 4.67 9.00
CA THR A 149 -5.32 5.82 8.60
C THR A 149 -4.56 7.13 8.76
N LEU A 150 -4.92 8.14 7.96
CA LEU A 150 -4.36 9.49 8.08
C LEU A 150 -4.72 10.14 9.41
N ARG A 151 -5.93 9.91 9.91
CA ARG A 151 -6.36 10.43 11.22
C ARG A 151 -5.49 9.88 12.37
N ALA A 152 -5.22 8.57 12.39
CA ALA A 152 -4.34 7.99 13.40
C ALA A 152 -2.92 8.57 13.31
N MET A 153 -2.42 8.77 12.09
CA MET A 153 -1.13 9.39 11.84
C MET A 153 -1.05 10.81 12.43
N GLU A 154 -2.06 11.64 12.20
CA GLU A 154 -2.14 13.01 12.73
C GLU A 154 -2.14 12.99 14.27
N VAL A 155 -3.07 12.26 14.89
CA VAL A 155 -3.18 12.19 16.36
C VAL A 155 -1.90 11.68 17.00
N ILE A 156 -1.31 10.60 16.47
CA ILE A 156 -0.08 10.03 17.03
C ILE A 156 1.09 10.99 16.86
N SER A 157 1.23 11.64 15.70
CA SER A 157 2.34 12.59 15.47
C SER A 157 2.26 13.81 16.40
N GLU A 158 1.07 14.36 16.63
CA GLU A 158 0.84 15.45 17.57
C GLU A 158 1.17 15.02 19.01
N ALA A 159 0.72 13.85 19.43
CA ALA A 159 1.02 13.32 20.76
C ALA A 159 2.53 13.11 20.96
N LEU A 160 3.25 12.57 19.96
CA LEU A 160 4.70 12.40 20.04
C LEU A 160 5.45 13.73 20.13
N ARG A 161 5.01 14.75 19.39
CA ARG A 161 5.57 16.12 19.49
C ARG A 161 5.35 16.69 20.90
N TYR A 162 4.14 16.56 21.42
CA TYR A 162 3.79 16.99 22.75
C TYR A 162 4.65 16.30 23.83
N PHE A 163 4.86 14.99 23.75
CA PHE A 163 5.71 14.27 24.71
C PHE A 163 7.18 14.71 24.60
N ALA A 164 7.69 14.90 23.40
CA ALA A 164 9.06 15.36 23.18
C ALA A 164 9.28 16.75 23.80
N GLU A 165 8.37 17.67 23.58
CA GLU A 165 8.41 19.03 24.14
C GLU A 165 8.30 19.02 25.67
N THR A 166 7.30 18.33 26.21
CA THR A 166 7.01 18.29 27.66
C THR A 166 8.15 17.65 28.45
N GLU A 167 8.79 16.65 27.88
CA GLU A 167 9.92 15.96 28.53
C GLU A 167 11.30 16.55 28.19
N GLY A 168 11.35 17.60 27.37
CA GLY A 168 12.59 18.25 26.95
C GLY A 168 13.50 17.34 26.11
N VAL A 169 12.90 16.41 25.34
CA VAL A 169 13.63 15.47 24.50
C VAL A 169 13.75 16.03 23.09
N SER A 170 14.97 16.22 22.61
CA SER A 170 15.20 16.60 21.19
C SER A 170 14.84 15.44 20.27
N MET A 171 13.77 15.59 19.49
CA MET A 171 13.24 14.58 18.61
C MET A 171 12.72 15.21 17.31
N ASN A 172 13.14 14.69 16.15
CA ASN A 172 12.67 15.13 14.85
C ASN A 172 11.48 14.27 14.42
N ILE A 173 10.25 14.75 14.59
CA ILE A 173 9.04 14.04 14.17
C ILE A 173 8.73 14.44 12.73
N LEU A 174 9.05 13.54 11.80
CA LEU A 174 8.84 13.70 10.37
C LEU A 174 7.51 13.06 9.99
N VAL A 175 6.57 13.82 9.44
CA VAL A 175 5.20 13.34 9.18
C VAL A 175 4.91 13.32 7.69
N GLN A 176 4.30 12.25 7.21
CA GLN A 176 3.81 12.14 5.83
C GLN A 176 2.91 13.33 5.50
N ASN A 177 2.98 13.82 4.27
CA ASN A 177 2.28 14.98 3.72
C ASN A 177 2.83 16.36 4.14
N GLU A 178 3.75 16.46 5.12
CA GLU A 178 4.43 17.72 5.40
C GLU A 178 5.53 18.01 4.37
N GLN A 179 6.10 16.96 3.77
CA GLN A 179 7.12 17.05 2.73
C GLN A 179 6.96 15.89 1.73
N SER A 180 7.75 15.91 0.64
CA SER A 180 7.77 14.77 -0.29
C SER A 180 8.32 13.50 0.38
N LYS A 181 7.88 12.31 -0.08
CA LYS A 181 8.37 11.02 0.44
C LYS A 181 9.90 10.93 0.37
N GLN A 182 10.49 11.39 -0.72
CA GLN A 182 11.95 11.36 -0.91
C GLN A 182 12.67 12.24 0.12
N GLU A 183 12.17 13.44 0.38
CA GLU A 183 12.76 14.36 1.36
C GLU A 183 12.62 13.84 2.79
N LEU A 184 11.45 13.28 3.15
CA LEU A 184 11.26 12.65 4.46
C LEU A 184 12.24 11.50 4.69
N LEU A 185 12.44 10.63 3.69
CA LEU A 185 13.39 9.52 3.77
C LEU A 185 14.84 10.01 3.83
N ARG A 186 15.19 11.05 3.07
CA ARG A 186 16.51 11.68 3.13
C ARG A 186 16.79 12.19 4.54
N ARG A 187 15.88 12.97 5.09
CA ARG A 187 15.97 13.53 6.46
C ARG A 187 16.05 12.41 7.50
N PHE A 188 15.18 11.42 7.42
CA PHE A 188 15.17 10.28 8.35
C PHE A 188 16.51 9.53 8.39
N ARG A 189 17.21 9.43 7.25
CA ARG A 189 18.54 8.79 7.16
C ARG A 189 19.68 9.68 7.64
N SER A 190 19.58 11.00 7.46
CA SER A 190 20.66 11.95 7.73
C SER A 190 20.55 12.66 9.07
N GLU A 191 19.35 12.81 9.62
CA GLU A 191 19.13 13.52 10.87
C GLU A 191 19.08 12.53 12.04
N GLU A 192 19.81 12.85 13.11
CA GLU A 192 19.74 12.09 14.35
C GLU A 192 18.39 12.28 15.04
N ASN A 193 18.01 11.32 15.90
CA ASN A 193 16.78 11.33 16.70
C ASN A 193 15.50 11.47 15.87
N SER A 194 15.50 10.98 14.63
CA SER A 194 14.34 11.08 13.74
C SER A 194 13.33 9.97 13.97
N VAL A 195 12.05 10.34 13.94
CA VAL A 195 10.89 9.42 13.91
C VAL A 195 10.09 9.75 12.68
N LEU A 196 9.85 8.76 11.82
CA LEU A 196 9.02 8.95 10.63
C LEU A 196 7.64 8.36 10.88
N VAL A 197 6.62 9.22 10.85
CA VAL A 197 5.22 8.83 11.01
C VAL A 197 4.55 8.85 9.64
N GLY A 198 4.05 7.71 9.21
CA GLY A 198 3.46 7.55 7.87
C GLY A 198 2.28 6.59 7.84
N SER A 199 1.61 6.58 6.70
CA SER A 199 0.50 5.66 6.42
C SER A 199 0.89 4.66 5.32
N MET A 200 -0.09 4.10 4.62
CA MET A 200 0.06 3.01 3.64
C MET A 200 1.23 3.19 2.65
N SER A 201 1.54 4.42 2.23
CA SER A 201 2.63 4.68 1.28
C SER A 201 4.04 4.42 1.84
N PHE A 202 4.17 4.28 3.15
CA PHE A 202 5.44 3.97 3.84
C PHE A 202 5.53 2.52 4.37
N TRP A 203 4.50 1.70 4.15
CA TRP A 203 4.54 0.29 4.55
C TRP A 203 5.46 -0.54 3.67
N GLU A 204 5.65 -0.10 2.42
CA GLU A 204 6.52 -0.75 1.45
C GLU A 204 7.38 0.27 0.69
N GLY A 205 8.52 -0.18 0.15
CA GLY A 205 9.38 0.62 -0.72
C GLY A 205 10.09 1.80 -0.02
N VAL A 206 10.56 1.61 1.19
CA VAL A 206 11.35 2.57 1.99
C VAL A 206 12.76 2.08 2.25
#